data_81a48171db61f803d35402d2319a25d8
#
_entry.id   81a48171db61f803d35402d2319a25d8
#
_cell.length_a   1.000
_cell.length_b   1.000
_cell.length_c   1.000
_cell.angle_alpha   90.00
_cell.angle_beta   90.00
_cell.angle_gamma   90.00
#
_symmetry.space_group_name_H-M   'P 1'
#
loop_
_entity.id
_entity.type
_entity.pdbx_description
1 polymer ?
#
loop_
_entity_poly.entity_id
_entity_poly.type
_entity_poly.pdbx_seq_one_letter_code
_entity_poly.pdbx_strand_id
1 'polypeptide(L)'
;MKLVILDRDGVINEDSENYIKSPEEWIPIHGSLESIGKLCQNDFRVVIITNQSGIGRKLFSIESLNSIHKKMNLYLARYGAIIDAIFFSSL
;
A
#
# COMPACT_ATOMS: atom_id res chain seq x y z
N MET A 1 -18.18 -9.04 -10.83
CA MET A 1 -16.87 -8.61 -10.26
C MET A 1 -17.07 -7.31 -9.51
N LYS A 2 -16.53 -7.25 -8.31
CA LYS A 2 -16.57 -6.05 -7.47
C LYS A 2 -15.17 -5.46 -7.39
N LEU A 3 -15.07 -4.13 -7.46
CA LEU A 3 -13.80 -3.42 -7.42
C LEU A 3 -13.80 -2.47 -6.23
N VAL A 4 -12.70 -2.46 -5.47
CA VAL A 4 -12.47 -1.46 -4.44
C VAL A 4 -11.14 -0.76 -4.72
N ILE A 5 -11.14 0.55 -4.59
CA ILE A 5 -9.96 1.38 -4.76
C ILE A 5 -9.61 1.94 -3.39
N LEU A 6 -8.38 1.69 -2.95
CA LEU A 6 -7.91 2.11 -1.64
C LEU A 6 -6.71 3.03 -1.76
N ASP A 7 -6.63 4.01 -0.88
CA ASP A 7 -5.40 4.74 -0.65
C ASP A 7 -4.47 3.86 0.20
N ARG A 8 -3.18 4.15 0.20
CA ARG A 8 -2.21 3.39 0.99
C ARG A 8 -1.97 4.04 2.34
N ASP A 9 -1.37 5.23 2.35
CA ASP A 9 -0.98 5.91 3.59
C ASP A 9 -2.22 6.37 4.36
N GLY A 10 -2.32 5.99 5.61
CA GLY A 10 -3.47 6.30 6.45
C GLY A 10 -4.63 5.32 6.30
N VAL A 11 -4.56 4.37 5.38
CA VAL A 11 -5.59 3.33 5.17
C VAL A 11 -4.99 1.94 5.39
N ILE A 12 -3.91 1.62 4.71
CA ILE A 12 -3.24 0.31 4.83
C ILE A 12 -2.13 0.39 5.85
N ASN A 13 -1.36 1.47 5.84
CA ASN A 13 -0.25 1.69 6.77
C ASN A 13 -0.39 3.02 7.47
N GLU A 14 0.28 3.12 8.62
CA GLU A 14 0.37 4.37 9.37
C GLU A 14 0.93 5.47 8.47
N ASP A 15 0.32 6.65 8.53
CA ASP A 15 0.79 7.80 7.76
C ASP A 15 1.92 8.51 8.50
N SER A 16 2.68 9.33 7.77
CA SER A 16 3.77 10.12 8.33
C SER A 16 3.86 11.47 7.61
N GLU A 17 4.04 12.53 8.38
CA GLU A 17 4.28 13.87 7.83
C GLU A 17 5.60 13.94 7.05
N ASN A 18 6.54 13.02 7.37
CA ASN A 18 7.87 12.97 6.76
C ASN A 18 7.96 11.93 5.65
N TYR A 19 6.82 11.47 5.13
CA TYR A 19 6.70 10.42 4.12
C TYR A 19 7.18 9.05 4.65
N ILE A 20 6.73 7.99 3.99
CA ILE A 20 7.24 6.63 4.20
C ILE A 20 8.30 6.41 3.14
N LYS A 21 9.57 6.43 3.52
CA LYS A 21 10.71 6.50 2.60
C LYS A 21 11.44 5.17 2.43
N SER A 22 11.17 4.20 3.32
CA SER A 22 11.85 2.92 3.30
C SER A 22 10.92 1.82 3.83
N PRO A 23 11.21 0.54 3.53
CA PRO A 23 10.43 -0.56 4.09
C PRO A 23 10.38 -0.54 5.62
N GLU A 24 11.46 -0.14 6.28
CA GLU A 24 11.53 -0.10 7.75
C GLU A 24 10.54 0.89 8.34
N GLU A 25 10.18 1.94 7.59
CA GLU A 25 9.21 2.95 8.04
C GLU A 25 7.77 2.55 7.77
N TRP A 26 7.55 1.50 6.97
CA TRP A 26 6.21 1.04 6.63
C TRP A 26 5.65 0.16 7.74
N ILE A 27 4.60 0.63 8.42
CA ILE A 27 3.95 -0.05 9.55
C ILE A 27 2.48 -0.20 9.22
N PRO A 28 1.95 -1.44 9.16
CA PRO A 28 0.53 -1.63 8.84
C PRO A 28 -0.37 -1.13 9.96
N ILE A 29 -1.52 -0.59 9.56
CA ILE A 29 -2.57 -0.23 10.52
C ILE A 29 -3.24 -1.51 11.02
N HIS A 30 -3.44 -1.59 12.34
CA HIS A 30 -4.06 -2.76 12.96
C HIS A 30 -5.42 -3.08 12.31
N GLY A 31 -5.58 -4.31 11.84
CA GLY A 31 -6.81 -4.78 11.23
C GLY A 31 -6.96 -4.51 9.74
N SER A 32 -6.16 -3.62 9.16
CA SER A 32 -6.29 -3.28 7.73
C SER A 32 -5.96 -4.45 6.82
N LEU A 33 -4.86 -5.17 7.09
CA LEU A 33 -4.45 -6.30 6.26
C LEU A 33 -5.49 -7.41 6.28
N GLU A 34 -6.02 -7.70 7.46
CA GLU A 34 -7.07 -8.71 7.62
C GLU A 34 -8.34 -8.32 6.88
N SER A 35 -8.73 -7.05 6.95
CA SER A 35 -9.91 -6.53 6.26
C SER A 35 -9.77 -6.64 4.75
N ILE A 36 -8.59 -6.34 4.21
CA ILE A 36 -8.32 -6.49 2.78
C ILE A 36 -8.39 -7.96 2.38
N GLY A 37 -7.87 -8.86 3.21
CA GLY A 37 -7.99 -10.29 2.99
C GLY A 37 -9.45 -10.73 2.88
N LYS A 38 -10.32 -10.20 3.75
CA LYS A 38 -11.76 -10.48 3.71
C LYS A 38 -12.41 -9.96 2.44
N LEU A 39 -12.01 -8.78 1.96
CA LEU A 39 -12.49 -8.26 0.69
C LEU A 39 -12.15 -9.22 -0.45
N CYS A 40 -10.91 -9.68 -0.51
CA CYS A 40 -10.48 -10.62 -1.54
C CYS A 40 -11.26 -11.95 -1.47
N GLN A 41 -11.54 -12.45 -0.26
CA GLN A 41 -12.34 -13.65 -0.06
C GLN A 41 -13.78 -13.49 -0.51
N ASN A 42 -14.27 -12.28 -0.57
CA ASN A 42 -15.64 -11.96 -1.00
C ASN A 42 -15.68 -11.43 -2.44
N ASP A 43 -14.74 -11.86 -3.26
CA ASP A 43 -14.66 -11.60 -4.70
C ASP A 43 -14.45 -10.13 -5.06
N PHE A 44 -13.89 -9.35 -4.14
CA PHE A 44 -13.44 -8.00 -4.47
C PHE A 44 -12.08 -8.03 -5.14
N ARG A 45 -11.94 -7.25 -6.21
CA ARG A 45 -10.64 -6.88 -6.76
C ARG A 45 -10.19 -5.62 -6.05
N VAL A 46 -8.92 -5.58 -5.65
CA VAL A 46 -8.37 -4.47 -4.87
C VAL A 46 -7.30 -3.76 -5.67
N VAL A 47 -7.47 -2.46 -5.82
CA VAL A 47 -6.51 -1.58 -6.50
C VAL A 47 -6.10 -0.50 -5.52
N ILE A 48 -4.80 -0.19 -5.48
CA ILE A 48 -4.27 0.87 -4.64
C ILE A 48 -3.91 2.07 -5.51
N ILE A 49 -4.35 3.25 -5.10
CA ILE A 49 -3.93 4.52 -5.69
C ILE A 49 -3.32 5.34 -4.57
N THR A 50 -2.06 5.73 -4.73
CA THR A 50 -1.34 6.42 -3.67
C THR A 50 -0.57 7.64 -4.20
N ASN A 51 -0.61 8.75 -3.47
CA ASN A 51 0.19 9.92 -3.77
C ASN A 51 1.52 9.81 -3.06
N GLN A 52 2.62 9.91 -3.83
CA GLN A 52 3.98 9.77 -3.34
C GLN A 52 4.82 10.97 -3.80
N SER A 53 4.41 12.17 -3.41
CA SER A 53 5.07 13.40 -3.81
C SER A 53 6.53 13.51 -3.33
N GLY A 54 6.90 12.72 -2.31
CA GLY A 54 8.29 12.65 -1.84
C GLY A 54 9.25 12.19 -2.93
N ILE A 55 8.81 11.38 -3.89
CA ILE A 55 9.63 10.98 -5.04
C ILE A 55 9.92 12.21 -5.91
N GLY A 56 8.90 12.98 -6.23
CA GLY A 56 9.07 14.21 -7.01
C GLY A 56 9.96 15.22 -6.31
N ARG A 57 9.97 15.23 -4.98
CA ARG A 57 10.83 16.08 -4.16
C ARG A 57 12.21 15.47 -3.91
N LYS A 58 12.49 14.29 -4.47
CA LYS A 58 13.77 13.58 -4.36
C LYS A 58 14.11 13.16 -2.91
N LEU A 59 13.08 12.92 -2.09
CA LEU A 59 13.28 12.47 -0.71
C LEU A 59 13.48 10.95 -0.63
N PHE A 60 12.97 10.23 -1.61
CA PHE A 60 13.23 8.79 -1.75
C PHE A 60 13.02 8.41 -3.22
N SER A 61 13.48 7.22 -3.58
CA SER A 61 13.52 6.75 -4.98
C SER A 61 12.33 5.84 -5.31
N ILE A 62 12.12 5.62 -6.61
CA ILE A 62 11.15 4.62 -7.09
C ILE A 62 11.57 3.22 -6.61
N GLU A 63 12.86 2.92 -6.55
CA GLU A 63 13.36 1.65 -6.04
C GLU A 63 12.96 1.45 -4.58
N SER A 64 13.06 2.49 -3.77
CA SER A 64 12.59 2.44 -2.37
C SER A 64 11.10 2.21 -2.30
N LEU A 65 10.31 2.86 -3.15
CA LEU A 65 8.86 2.66 -3.22
C LEU A 65 8.54 1.21 -3.58
N ASN A 66 9.24 0.65 -4.56
CA ASN A 66 9.05 -0.75 -4.96
C ASN A 66 9.36 -1.70 -3.81
N SER A 67 10.39 -1.41 -3.03
CA SER A 67 10.75 -2.21 -1.85
C SER A 67 9.68 -2.12 -0.76
N ILE A 68 9.11 -0.94 -0.56
CA ILE A 68 7.98 -0.75 0.37
C ILE A 68 6.79 -1.59 -0.08
N HIS A 69 6.44 -1.53 -1.35
CA HIS A 69 5.29 -2.28 -1.88
C HIS A 69 5.52 -3.79 -1.86
N LYS A 70 6.77 -4.22 -2.04
CA LYS A 70 7.11 -5.64 -1.89
C LYS A 70 6.85 -6.12 -0.46
N LYS A 71 7.27 -5.35 0.54
CA LYS A 71 6.99 -5.65 1.94
C LYS A 71 5.49 -5.70 2.19
N MET A 72 4.76 -4.70 1.71
CA MET A 72 3.30 -4.63 1.84
C MET A 72 2.64 -5.89 1.27
N ASN A 73 3.01 -6.29 0.06
CA ASN A 73 2.44 -7.46 -0.59
C ASN A 73 2.74 -8.75 0.16
N LEU A 74 3.94 -8.88 0.73
CA LEU A 74 4.30 -10.05 1.55
C LEU A 74 3.44 -10.12 2.82
N TYR A 75 3.19 -8.99 3.46
CA TYR A 75 2.34 -8.94 4.65
C TYR A 75 0.88 -9.25 4.31
N LEU A 76 0.37 -8.67 3.21
CA LEU A 76 -0.99 -8.94 2.75
C LEU A 76 -1.21 -10.41 2.40
N ALA A 77 -0.20 -11.06 1.81
CA ALA A 77 -0.29 -12.47 1.45
C ALA A 77 -0.57 -13.37 2.65
N ARG A 78 -0.13 -12.98 3.84
CA ARG A 78 -0.38 -13.72 5.08
C ARG A 78 -1.88 -13.81 5.42
N TYR A 79 -2.66 -12.88 4.88
CA TYR A 79 -4.12 -12.81 5.09
C TYR A 79 -4.90 -13.25 3.84
N GLY A 80 -4.21 -13.82 2.86
CA GLY A 80 -4.84 -14.24 1.61
C GLY A 80 -5.24 -13.07 0.71
N ALA A 81 -4.65 -11.90 0.94
CA ALA A 81 -4.95 -10.70 0.16
C ALA A 81 -4.00 -10.56 -1.02
N ILE A 82 -4.57 -10.22 -2.17
CA ILE A 82 -3.82 -9.97 -3.41
C ILE A 82 -4.25 -8.61 -3.94
N ILE A 83 -3.27 -7.77 -4.23
CA ILE A 83 -3.50 -6.47 -4.85
C ILE A 83 -3.35 -6.63 -6.36
N ASP A 84 -4.38 -6.25 -7.10
CA ASP A 84 -4.39 -6.40 -8.56
C ASP A 84 -3.49 -5.38 -9.25
N ALA A 85 -3.46 -4.16 -8.73
CA ALA A 85 -2.63 -3.10 -9.31
C ALA A 85 -2.37 -2.01 -8.27
N ILE A 86 -1.20 -1.36 -8.40
CA ILE A 86 -0.82 -0.21 -7.59
C ILE A 86 -0.45 0.92 -8.55
N PHE A 87 -1.12 2.05 -8.40
CA PHE A 87 -0.82 3.26 -9.16
C PHE A 87 -0.33 4.33 -8.21
N PHE A 88 0.70 5.05 -8.58
CA PHE A 88 1.20 6.13 -7.76
C PHE A 88 1.45 7.39 -8.60
N SER A 89 1.34 8.54 -7.94
CA SER A 89 1.73 9.83 -8.50
C SER A 89 2.96 10.32 -7.73
N SER A 90 3.94 10.83 -8.45
CA SER A 90 5.15 11.42 -7.86
C SER A 90 5.06 12.95 -7.73
N LEU A 91 3.93 13.53 -8.06
CA LEU A 91 3.74 14.98 -8.01
C LEU A 91 3.27 15.49 -6.66
#